data_0c1861df8afd9d25a7fcd3cf2bae6534
#
_entry.id   0c1861df8afd9d25a7fcd3cf2bae6534
#
_cell.length_a   1.000
_cell.length_b   1.000
_cell.length_c   1.000
_cell.angle_alpha   90.00
_cell.angle_beta   90.00
_cell.angle_gamma   90.00
#
_symmetry.space_group_name_H-M   'P 1'
#
loop_
_entity.id
_entity.type
_entity.pdbx_description
1 polymer ?
#
loop_
_entity_poly.entity_id
_entity_poly.type
_entity_poly.pdbx_seq_one_letter_code
_entity_poly.pdbx_strand_id
1 'polypeptide(L)'
;MSHKGSIVGEMFSSFGRAVFRGVAYVMSLVFRIGSKKDRVRVIVYRDDGDILLVRSRFSRQEWALPGGGVNRNESYEQAAVREVLEEIGLRVHNLRYLGKANSHESYAKFSVRVFAAQASDYDIKCNFEIMEARWFNMNYLPEEYYALYINKRQ
;
A
#
# COMPACT_ATOMS: atom_id res chain seq x y z
N MET A 1 -1.32 14.65 -49.58
CA MET A 1 -2.52 15.12 -48.91
C MET A 1 -2.86 14.10 -47.83
N SER A 2 -2.55 14.42 -46.75
CA SER A 2 -3.09 14.85 -45.47
C SER A 2 -3.15 13.71 -44.45
N HIS A 3 -2.08 13.59 -43.64
CA HIS A 3 -2.03 12.74 -42.43
C HIS A 3 -2.01 13.64 -41.17
N LYS A 4 -2.94 14.59 -41.05
CA LYS A 4 -3.03 15.49 -39.87
C LYS A 4 -4.14 15.16 -38.86
N GLY A 5 -4.91 14.08 -39.10
CA GLY A 5 -6.06 13.73 -38.23
C GLY A 5 -5.76 12.78 -37.08
N SER A 6 -4.63 12.06 -37.08
CA SER A 6 -4.38 10.96 -36.14
C SER A 6 -3.84 11.40 -34.79
N ILE A 7 -2.95 12.39 -34.74
CA ILE A 7 -2.22 12.74 -33.50
C ILE A 7 -3.12 13.42 -32.48
N VAL A 8 -4.06 14.26 -32.93
CA VAL A 8 -4.98 14.95 -32.02
C VAL A 8 -6.01 13.97 -31.42
N GLY A 9 -6.50 13.02 -32.21
CA GLY A 9 -7.40 11.96 -31.73
C GLY A 9 -6.74 11.05 -30.69
N GLU A 10 -5.46 10.71 -30.88
CA GLU A 10 -4.72 9.90 -29.93
C GLU A 10 -4.37 10.67 -28.63
N MET A 11 -4.05 11.97 -28.73
CA MET A 11 -3.85 12.82 -27.57
C MET A 11 -5.12 12.96 -26.74
N PHE A 12 -6.28 13.21 -27.37
CA PHE A 12 -7.57 13.28 -26.66
C PHE A 12 -7.97 11.95 -26.04
N SER A 13 -7.72 10.82 -26.69
CA SER A 13 -8.00 9.49 -26.13
C SER A 13 -7.05 9.14 -24.98
N SER A 14 -5.79 9.56 -25.05
CA SER A 14 -4.81 9.36 -23.98
C SER A 14 -5.12 10.24 -22.77
N PHE A 15 -5.44 11.52 -22.98
CA PHE A 15 -5.83 12.45 -21.95
C PHE A 15 -7.15 12.04 -21.28
N GLY A 16 -8.16 11.63 -22.05
CA GLY A 16 -9.44 11.13 -21.53
C GLY A 16 -9.26 9.87 -20.66
N ARG A 17 -8.38 8.94 -21.08
CA ARG A 17 -8.05 7.74 -20.29
C ARG A 17 -7.32 8.09 -18.98
N ALA A 18 -6.41 9.05 -19.02
CA ALA A 18 -5.71 9.51 -17.82
C ALA A 18 -6.66 10.20 -16.83
N VAL A 19 -7.55 11.06 -17.31
CA VAL A 19 -8.58 11.70 -16.49
C VAL A 19 -9.56 10.68 -15.93
N PHE A 20 -10.05 9.74 -16.73
CA PHE A 20 -10.95 8.68 -16.27
C PHE A 20 -10.30 7.77 -15.23
N ARG A 21 -9.03 7.40 -15.43
CA ARG A 21 -8.25 6.64 -14.43
C ARG A 21 -8.05 7.45 -13.14
N GLY A 22 -7.79 8.74 -13.25
CA GLY A 22 -7.67 9.65 -12.09
C GLY A 22 -8.99 9.77 -11.32
N VAL A 23 -10.12 9.95 -12.01
CA VAL A 23 -11.45 10.02 -11.39
C VAL A 23 -11.84 8.69 -10.78
N ALA A 24 -11.66 7.57 -11.48
CA ALA A 24 -11.91 6.23 -10.93
C ALA A 24 -11.06 5.94 -9.70
N TYR A 25 -9.80 6.40 -9.71
CA TYR A 25 -8.89 6.29 -8.58
C TYR A 25 -9.37 7.12 -7.38
N VAL A 26 -9.71 8.41 -7.59
CA VAL A 26 -10.26 9.29 -6.53
C VAL A 26 -11.56 8.71 -5.96
N MET A 27 -12.45 8.20 -6.82
CA MET A 27 -13.67 7.52 -6.39
C MET A 27 -13.37 6.27 -5.56
N SER A 28 -12.39 5.46 -5.97
CA SER A 28 -11.96 4.30 -5.19
C SER A 28 -11.40 4.70 -3.82
N LEU A 29 -10.67 5.81 -3.77
CA LEU A 29 -10.13 6.37 -2.53
C LEU A 29 -11.27 6.85 -1.59
N VAL A 30 -12.24 7.57 -2.12
CA VAL A 30 -13.42 8.04 -1.36
C VAL A 30 -14.24 6.85 -0.83
N PHE A 31 -14.45 5.81 -1.66
CA PHE A 31 -15.10 4.58 -1.21
C PHE A 31 -14.27 3.81 -0.18
N ARG A 32 -12.93 3.87 -0.26
CA ARG A 32 -12.02 3.26 0.74
C ARG A 32 -12.04 3.98 2.08
N ILE A 33 -12.16 5.30 2.11
CA ILE A 33 -12.15 6.11 3.34
C ILE A 33 -13.46 5.94 4.13
N GLY A 34 -14.57 5.65 3.46
CA GLY A 34 -15.92 5.78 4.03
C GLY A 34 -16.41 4.67 4.96
N SER A 35 -15.81 3.47 5.05
CA SER A 35 -16.46 2.39 5.79
C SER A 35 -15.60 1.26 6.37
N LYS A 36 -14.27 1.35 6.41
CA LYS A 36 -13.47 0.18 6.76
C LYS A 36 -12.91 0.25 8.18
N LYS A 37 -13.54 -0.49 9.08
CA LYS A 37 -13.08 -0.72 10.45
C LYS A 37 -11.87 -1.67 10.53
N ASP A 38 -11.67 -2.50 9.52
CA ASP A 38 -10.64 -3.54 9.48
C ASP A 38 -9.57 -3.21 8.45
N ARG A 39 -8.32 -3.33 8.86
CA ARG A 39 -7.15 -3.07 8.03
C ARG A 39 -6.15 -4.22 8.11
N VAL A 40 -5.31 -4.33 7.10
CA VAL A 40 -4.15 -5.22 7.07
C VAL A 40 -2.87 -4.42 6.98
N ARG A 41 -1.79 -4.95 7.55
CA ARG A 41 -0.41 -4.50 7.37
C ARG A 41 0.46 -5.70 7.09
N VAL A 42 1.44 -5.55 6.22
CA VAL A 42 2.28 -6.65 5.77
C VAL A 42 3.75 -6.30 5.99
N ILE A 43 4.43 -7.11 6.78
CA ILE A 43 5.89 -7.12 6.84
C ILE A 43 6.36 -7.87 5.61
N VAL A 44 6.65 -7.14 4.54
CA VAL A 44 7.25 -7.72 3.33
C VAL A 44 8.75 -7.80 3.57
N TYR A 45 9.32 -9.00 3.49
CA TYR A 45 10.74 -9.22 3.71
C TYR A 45 11.39 -9.91 2.51
N ARG A 46 12.70 -9.76 2.38
CA ARG A 46 13.53 -10.44 1.39
C ARG A 46 14.53 -11.38 2.05
N ASP A 47 15.27 -12.13 1.24
CA ASP A 47 16.13 -13.24 1.71
C ASP A 47 17.24 -12.81 2.66
N ASP A 48 17.73 -11.57 2.55
CA ASP A 48 18.73 -11.00 3.45
C ASP A 48 18.17 -10.50 4.79
N GLY A 49 16.86 -10.59 5.00
CA GLY A 49 16.15 -10.18 6.22
C GLY A 49 15.75 -8.71 6.26
N ASP A 50 16.02 -7.93 5.21
CA ASP A 50 15.52 -6.58 5.11
C ASP A 50 14.00 -6.56 4.93
N ILE A 51 13.36 -5.55 5.48
CA ILE A 51 11.91 -5.33 5.37
C ILE A 51 11.60 -4.10 4.52
N LEU A 52 10.45 -4.15 3.85
CA LEU A 52 9.98 -3.04 3.03
C LEU A 52 9.12 -2.09 3.86
N LEU A 53 9.48 -0.81 3.82
CA LEU A 53 8.64 0.27 4.33
C LEU A 53 8.24 1.20 3.19
N VAL A 54 7.09 1.85 3.36
CA VAL A 54 6.51 2.79 2.42
C VAL A 54 6.23 4.13 3.08
N ARG A 55 6.30 5.20 2.32
CA ARG A 55 5.81 6.54 2.68
C ARG A 55 4.59 6.85 1.83
N SER A 56 3.46 7.10 2.49
CA SER A 56 2.24 7.51 1.80
C SER A 56 2.27 9.01 1.48
N ARG A 57 1.76 9.37 0.32
CA ARG A 57 1.58 10.76 -0.10
C ARG A 57 0.54 11.51 0.74
N PHE A 58 -0.38 10.78 1.34
CA PHE A 58 -1.54 11.32 2.04
C PHE A 58 -1.46 11.20 3.56
N SER A 59 -0.36 10.68 4.09
CA SER A 59 -0.08 10.62 5.53
C SER A 59 0.96 11.66 5.95
N ARG A 60 1.34 11.63 7.24
CA ARG A 60 2.38 12.51 7.80
C ARG A 60 3.79 12.24 7.26
N GLN A 61 3.93 11.53 6.15
CA GLN A 61 5.20 11.15 5.52
C GLN A 61 6.10 10.24 6.39
N GLU A 62 5.52 9.62 7.40
CA GLU A 62 6.21 8.62 8.20
C GLU A 62 6.37 7.31 7.43
N TRP A 63 7.44 6.59 7.71
CA TRP A 63 7.62 5.24 7.19
C TRP A 63 6.66 4.27 7.86
N ALA A 64 5.99 3.45 7.10
CA ALA A 64 5.01 2.48 7.58
C ALA A 64 5.09 1.16 6.81
N LEU A 65 4.49 0.12 7.37
CA LEU A 65 4.29 -1.14 6.64
C LEU A 65 3.26 -0.93 5.51
N PRO A 66 3.46 -1.53 4.33
CA PRO A 66 2.45 -1.54 3.28
C PRO A 66 1.16 -2.22 3.74
N GLY A 67 0.05 -1.81 3.16
CA GLY A 67 -1.26 -2.38 3.45
C GLY A 67 -2.35 -1.33 3.64
N GLY A 68 -3.59 -1.78 3.63
CA GLY A 68 -4.76 -0.90 3.64
C GLY A 68 -6.03 -1.55 4.15
N GLY A 69 -7.16 -1.13 3.62
CA GLY A 69 -8.47 -1.60 4.08
C GLY A 69 -8.88 -2.91 3.42
N VAL A 70 -9.62 -3.73 4.16
CA VAL A 70 -10.21 -4.96 3.65
C VAL A 70 -11.49 -4.64 2.88
N ASN A 71 -11.64 -5.14 1.67
CA ASN A 71 -12.82 -4.94 0.84
C ASN A 71 -14.00 -5.81 1.32
N ARG A 72 -15.21 -5.45 0.89
CA ARG A 72 -16.38 -6.30 1.11
C ARG A 72 -16.17 -7.64 0.41
N ASN A 73 -16.46 -8.75 1.10
CA ASN A 73 -16.31 -10.12 0.61
C ASN A 73 -14.85 -10.53 0.29
N GLU A 74 -13.87 -9.85 0.86
CA GLU A 74 -12.45 -10.18 0.75
C GLU A 74 -11.94 -10.75 2.07
N SER A 75 -11.12 -11.80 2.03
CA SER A 75 -10.42 -12.27 3.23
C SER A 75 -9.27 -11.33 3.59
N TYR A 76 -8.78 -11.42 4.82
CA TYR A 76 -7.64 -10.62 5.25
C TYR A 76 -6.35 -10.98 4.50
N GLU A 77 -6.20 -12.25 4.17
CA GLU A 77 -5.08 -12.77 3.38
C GLU A 77 -5.12 -12.22 1.95
N GLN A 78 -6.30 -12.22 1.33
CA GLN A 78 -6.50 -11.64 0.00
C GLN A 78 -6.21 -10.13 0.03
N ALA A 79 -6.71 -9.42 1.04
CA ALA A 79 -6.43 -7.99 1.22
C ALA A 79 -4.93 -7.72 1.38
N ALA A 80 -4.21 -8.53 2.16
CA ALA A 80 -2.78 -8.39 2.38
C ALA A 80 -1.98 -8.50 1.08
N VAL A 81 -2.25 -9.52 0.27
CA VAL A 81 -1.59 -9.74 -1.02
C VAL A 81 -1.95 -8.63 -2.02
N ARG A 82 -3.23 -8.26 -2.10
CA ARG A 82 -3.72 -7.21 -3.00
C ARG A 82 -3.09 -5.86 -2.69
N GLU A 83 -3.07 -5.44 -1.42
CA GLU A 83 -2.52 -4.14 -1.04
C GLU A 83 -1.03 -4.04 -1.37
N VAL A 84 -0.23 -5.08 -1.11
CA VAL A 84 1.19 -5.10 -1.49
C VAL A 84 1.36 -4.95 -3.00
N LEU A 85 0.57 -5.71 -3.78
CA LEU A 85 0.63 -5.62 -5.24
C LEU A 85 0.17 -4.25 -5.77
N GLU A 86 -0.91 -3.68 -5.20
CA GLU A 86 -1.45 -2.38 -5.63
C GLU A 86 -0.54 -1.22 -5.24
N GLU A 87 0.03 -1.20 -4.04
CA GLU A 87 0.84 -0.10 -3.54
C GLU A 87 2.25 -0.06 -4.13
N ILE A 88 2.89 -1.22 -4.25
CA ILE A 88 4.32 -1.32 -4.56
C ILE A 88 4.66 -2.27 -5.72
N GLY A 89 3.67 -2.88 -6.34
CA GLY A 89 3.85 -3.74 -7.52
C GLY A 89 4.50 -5.09 -7.24
N LEU A 90 4.82 -5.42 -6.00
CA LEU A 90 5.49 -6.68 -5.66
C LEU A 90 4.50 -7.83 -5.49
N ARG A 91 4.89 -8.99 -5.96
CA ARG A 91 4.26 -10.26 -5.61
C ARG A 91 4.90 -10.81 -4.35
N VAL A 92 4.08 -11.46 -3.53
CA VAL A 92 4.54 -12.06 -2.28
C VAL A 92 4.06 -13.51 -2.16
N HIS A 93 4.81 -14.31 -1.42
CA HIS A 93 4.49 -15.69 -1.10
C HIS A 93 4.77 -15.96 0.39
N ASN A 94 4.51 -17.18 0.85
CA ASN A 94 4.70 -17.58 2.25
C ASN A 94 3.99 -16.63 3.24
N LEU A 95 2.77 -16.19 2.88
CA LEU A 95 1.98 -15.30 3.72
C LEU A 95 1.64 -15.99 5.06
N ARG A 96 1.98 -15.33 6.15
CA ARG A 96 1.74 -15.82 7.51
C ARG A 96 1.10 -14.76 8.37
N TYR A 97 0.00 -15.09 9.00
CA TYR A 97 -0.65 -14.24 10.00
C TYR A 97 0.19 -14.17 11.28
N LEU A 98 0.46 -12.97 11.77
CA LEU A 98 1.27 -12.73 12.97
C LEU A 98 0.41 -12.34 14.18
N GLY A 99 -0.73 -11.72 13.94
CA GLY A 99 -1.58 -11.27 15.05
C GLY A 99 -2.41 -10.04 14.72
N LYS A 100 -3.14 -9.59 15.74
CA LYS A 100 -3.99 -8.40 15.70
C LYS A 100 -3.35 -7.29 16.52
N ALA A 101 -3.25 -6.10 15.95
CA ALA A 101 -2.80 -4.90 16.62
C ALA A 101 -3.95 -3.88 16.71
N ASN A 102 -3.89 -3.03 17.73
CA ASN A 102 -4.80 -1.90 17.84
C ASN A 102 -4.08 -0.65 17.33
N SER A 103 -4.66 0.00 16.34
CA SER A 103 -4.13 1.28 15.88
C SER A 103 -4.54 2.36 16.89
N HIS A 104 -3.55 3.14 17.35
CA HIS A 104 -3.75 4.35 18.14
C HIS A 104 -3.79 5.60 17.25
N GLU A 105 -4.21 5.48 16.00
CA GLU A 105 -4.45 6.68 15.18
C GLU A 105 -5.53 7.53 15.84
N SER A 106 -5.22 8.79 16.06
CA SER A 106 -5.90 9.73 16.97
C SER A 106 -7.41 9.92 16.78
N TYR A 107 -8.03 9.37 15.75
CA TYR A 107 -9.43 9.64 15.42
C TYR A 107 -10.31 8.40 15.19
N ALA A 108 -9.74 7.20 15.11
CA ALA A 108 -10.55 5.99 14.97
C ALA A 108 -9.82 4.74 15.47
N LYS A 109 -10.49 3.93 16.29
CA LYS A 109 -10.00 2.61 16.70
C LYS A 109 -10.21 1.63 15.53
N PHE A 110 -9.16 1.33 14.79
CA PHE A 110 -9.18 0.30 13.76
C PHE A 110 -8.60 -1.01 14.30
N SER A 111 -9.19 -2.10 13.88
CA SER A 111 -8.57 -3.40 14.02
C SER A 111 -7.60 -3.63 12.87
N VAL A 112 -6.34 -3.85 13.18
CA VAL A 112 -5.30 -4.12 12.19
C VAL A 112 -4.81 -5.54 12.34
N ARG A 113 -4.87 -6.32 11.26
CA ARG A 113 -4.23 -7.64 11.19
C ARG A 113 -2.88 -7.51 10.52
N VAL A 114 -1.87 -8.07 11.18
CA VAL A 114 -0.48 -8.03 10.70
C VAL A 114 -0.12 -9.38 10.12
N PHE A 115 0.47 -9.33 8.94
CA PHE A 115 0.99 -10.50 8.23
C PHE A 115 2.49 -10.31 7.97
N ALA A 116 3.20 -11.42 7.78
CA ALA A 116 4.52 -11.43 7.17
C ALA A 116 4.43 -12.17 5.83
N ALA A 117 5.16 -11.70 4.84
CA ALA A 117 5.22 -12.32 3.52
C ALA A 117 6.59 -12.10 2.88
N GLN A 118 7.09 -13.09 2.17
CA GLN A 118 8.34 -12.99 1.43
C GLN A 118 8.11 -12.39 0.05
N ALA A 119 8.94 -11.45 -0.35
CA ALA A 119 8.90 -10.88 -1.69
C ALA A 119 9.32 -11.92 -2.73
N SER A 120 8.57 -12.04 -3.83
CA SER A 120 8.91 -12.92 -4.96
C SER A 120 9.87 -12.29 -5.95
N ASP A 121 9.94 -10.96 -5.95
CA ASP A 121 10.84 -10.12 -6.73
C ASP A 121 11.13 -8.84 -5.97
N TYR A 122 12.03 -7.99 -6.47
CA TYR A 122 12.47 -6.77 -5.79
C TYR A 122 12.28 -5.52 -6.64
N ASP A 123 11.57 -5.63 -7.78
CA ASP A 123 11.30 -4.51 -8.70
C ASP A 123 10.11 -3.67 -8.20
N ILE A 124 10.39 -2.70 -7.34
CA ILE A 124 9.40 -1.83 -6.71
C ILE A 124 8.78 -0.88 -7.74
N LYS A 125 7.46 -0.90 -7.84
CA LYS A 125 6.66 -0.01 -8.69
C LYS A 125 5.57 0.65 -7.86
N CYS A 126 5.90 1.77 -7.23
CA CYS A 126 4.96 2.52 -6.41
C CYS A 126 3.78 3.02 -7.24
N ASN A 127 2.57 2.90 -6.69
CA ASN A 127 1.39 3.54 -7.23
C ASN A 127 1.37 5.05 -6.86
N PHE A 128 0.27 5.74 -7.20
CA PHE A 128 0.13 7.16 -6.88
C PHE A 128 0.02 7.45 -5.37
N GLU A 129 -0.44 6.50 -4.55
CA GLU A 129 -0.58 6.68 -3.09
C GLU A 129 0.77 6.66 -2.39
N ILE A 130 1.72 5.92 -2.94
CA ILE A 130 3.03 5.72 -2.33
C ILE A 130 4.03 6.69 -2.96
N MET A 131 4.54 7.58 -2.13
CA MET A 131 5.57 8.54 -2.52
C MET A 131 6.94 7.88 -2.64
N GLU A 132 7.21 6.92 -1.77
CA GLU A 132 8.49 6.25 -1.68
C GLU A 132 8.34 4.87 -1.04
N ALA A 133 9.12 3.90 -1.50
CA ALA A 133 9.25 2.58 -0.87
C ALA A 133 10.73 2.18 -0.85
N ARG A 134 11.21 1.68 0.28
CA ARG A 134 12.60 1.27 0.47
C ARG A 134 12.71 0.03 1.34
N TRP A 135 13.77 -0.74 1.09
CA TRP A 135 14.21 -1.84 1.94
C TRP A 135 15.05 -1.30 3.10
N PHE A 136 14.77 -1.77 4.29
CA PHE A 136 15.47 -1.40 5.52
C PHE A 136 15.92 -2.62 6.29
N ASN A 137 17.11 -2.57 6.80
CA ASN A 137 17.56 -3.57 7.76
C ASN A 137 16.75 -3.44 9.06
N MET A 138 16.24 -4.55 9.58
CA MET A 138 15.40 -4.55 10.78
C MET A 138 16.09 -3.98 12.02
N ASN A 139 17.43 -4.02 12.08
CA ASN A 139 18.21 -3.47 13.19
C ASN A 139 18.42 -1.96 13.07
N TYR A 140 18.17 -1.36 11.89
CA TYR A 140 18.43 0.05 11.58
C TYR A 140 17.22 0.68 10.90
N LEU A 141 16.06 0.64 11.57
CA LEU A 141 14.84 1.27 11.08
C LEU A 141 14.94 2.80 11.18
N PRO A 142 14.34 3.56 10.27
CA PRO A 142 14.34 5.01 10.31
C PRO A 142 13.65 5.54 11.57
N GLU A 143 14.12 6.67 12.10
CA GLU A 143 13.55 7.28 13.32
C GLU A 143 12.06 7.65 13.12
N GLU A 144 11.71 8.07 11.90
CA GLU A 144 10.33 8.39 11.53
C GLU A 144 9.48 7.14 11.22
N TYR A 145 9.98 5.94 11.54
CA TYR A 145 9.18 4.74 11.45
C TYR A 145 8.07 4.79 12.50
N TYR A 146 6.85 4.89 12.00
CA TYR A 146 5.69 4.81 12.87
C TYR A 146 5.56 3.38 13.38
N ALA A 147 6.09 3.15 14.56
CA ALA A 147 5.99 1.87 15.28
C ALA A 147 4.55 1.68 15.80
N LEU A 148 3.60 1.53 14.89
CA LEU A 148 2.18 1.31 15.16
C LEU A 148 1.91 0.15 16.12
N TYR A 149 2.92 -0.66 16.42
CA TYR A 149 2.69 -2.01 16.94
C TYR A 149 3.63 -2.48 18.03
N ILE A 150 4.61 -1.70 18.40
CA ILE A 150 5.46 -2.03 19.54
C ILE A 150 4.90 -1.29 20.74
N ASN A 151 3.87 -1.83 21.36
CA ASN A 151 3.63 -1.55 22.77
C ASN A 151 4.86 -2.06 23.52
N LYS A 152 5.82 -1.19 23.77
CA LYS A 152 6.73 -1.39 24.90
C LYS A 152 5.85 -1.39 26.14
N ARG A 153 5.40 -2.56 26.54
CA ARG A 153 5.00 -2.77 27.92
C ARG A 153 6.22 -2.49 28.75
N GLN A 154 6.29 -1.31 29.35
CA GLN A 154 7.06 -1.08 30.55
C GLN A 154 6.45 -1.89 31.69
#